data_a08e62d2f9707b16be5a2b0fed7a69b0
#
_entry.id   a08e62d2f9707b16be5a2b0fed7a69b0
#
_cell.length_a   1.000
_cell.length_b   1.000
_cell.length_c   1.000
_cell.angle_alpha   90.00
_cell.angle_beta   90.00
_cell.angle_gamma   90.00
#
_symmetry.space_group_name_H-M   'P 1'
#
loop_
_entity.id
_entity.type
_entity.pdbx_description
1 polymer ?
#
loop_
_entity_poly.entity_id
_entity_poly.type
_entity_poly.pdbx_seq_one_letter_code
_entity_poly.pdbx_strand_id
1 'polypeptide(L)'
;MKIAHFSDLHLLSLDNVPARRFLNKRLTGWVNLRLKRGSIHRAAYVRAIAREVARIGVDHVVVTGDLTNLALEPEFELARDMLERDLGLDPSRVTIVPGNHDTYTRGAQRAGRFERYFAPWLQSDLPELASSGSPFPVVKIRGDVAFVALSSAVPRAPLVAAGELGAPQLSALKRILAHDEVAGRTVVVAIHHPPAHRWSRIKAHLEGLRDAPALLAQLRGLAGSVVLHGHLHRRIQRVLTSDGGILQVGATSASLHHDAPDRMAGFNVYEIGDGSRPVTVLAHVYAPESGTFEVQSVPRYV
;
A
#
# COMPACT_ATOMS: atom_id res chain seq x y z
N MET A 1 -6.45 16.90 8.95
CA MET A 1 -5.18 16.18 8.72
C MET A 1 -5.00 15.96 7.23
N LYS A 2 -3.80 16.27 6.70
CA LYS A 2 -3.44 16.09 5.28
C LYS A 2 -2.56 14.85 5.11
N ILE A 3 -3.00 13.88 4.30
CA ILE A 3 -2.33 12.59 4.13
C ILE A 3 -1.96 12.43 2.66
N ALA A 4 -0.73 11.95 2.37
CA ALA A 4 -0.35 11.49 1.04
C ALA A 4 -0.39 9.95 0.98
N HIS A 5 -0.81 9.41 -0.15
CA HIS A 5 -0.86 7.97 -0.41
C HIS A 5 -0.31 7.63 -1.79
N PHE A 6 0.68 6.78 -1.84
CA PHE A 6 1.19 6.17 -3.06
C PHE A 6 1.48 4.70 -2.86
N SER A 7 1.66 3.96 -3.95
CA SER A 7 1.75 2.50 -3.93
C SER A 7 2.56 1.96 -5.11
N ASP A 8 2.86 0.66 -5.07
CA ASP A 8 3.37 -0.10 -6.21
C ASP A 8 4.61 0.57 -6.85
N LEU A 9 5.64 0.76 -6.01
CA LEU A 9 6.88 1.41 -6.39
C LEU A 9 7.68 0.59 -7.39
N HIS A 10 7.59 -0.75 -7.26
CA HIS A 10 8.25 -1.71 -8.12
C HIS A 10 9.72 -1.35 -8.41
N LEU A 11 10.43 -0.94 -7.37
CA LEU A 11 11.85 -0.63 -7.48
C LEU A 11 12.62 -1.91 -7.83
N LEU A 12 13.46 -1.82 -8.84
CA LEU A 12 14.25 -2.93 -9.36
C LEU A 12 15.74 -2.62 -9.22
N SER A 13 16.46 -3.48 -8.54
CA SER A 13 17.91 -3.54 -8.57
C SER A 13 18.36 -4.99 -8.62
N LEU A 14 19.25 -5.27 -9.58
CA LEU A 14 19.86 -6.58 -9.77
C LEU A 14 21.34 -6.57 -9.38
N ASP A 15 21.80 -5.52 -8.70
CA ASP A 15 23.18 -5.33 -8.34
C ASP A 15 23.66 -6.46 -7.43
N ASN A 16 24.76 -7.11 -7.84
CA ASN A 16 25.39 -8.22 -7.11
C ASN A 16 24.46 -9.42 -6.81
N VAL A 17 23.36 -9.59 -7.56
CA VAL A 17 22.45 -10.73 -7.37
C VAL A 17 22.97 -11.95 -8.12
N PRO A 18 23.36 -13.04 -7.43
CA PRO A 18 23.85 -14.24 -8.09
C PRO A 18 22.74 -14.96 -8.87
N ALA A 19 23.07 -15.53 -10.05
CA ALA A 19 22.11 -16.17 -10.96
C ALA A 19 21.26 -17.27 -10.29
N ARG A 20 21.80 -17.98 -9.29
CA ARG A 20 21.07 -19.00 -8.51
C ARG A 20 19.82 -18.48 -7.81
N ARG A 21 19.72 -17.16 -7.56
CA ARG A 21 18.53 -16.53 -6.94
C ARG A 21 17.33 -16.52 -7.87
N PHE A 22 17.53 -16.75 -9.16
CA PHE A 22 16.49 -16.83 -10.18
C PHE A 22 16.01 -18.26 -10.46
N LEU A 23 16.61 -19.30 -9.85
CA LEU A 23 16.20 -20.71 -10.02
C LEU A 23 14.89 -21.03 -9.25
N ASN A 24 13.89 -20.15 -9.36
CA ASN A 24 12.58 -20.26 -8.73
C ASN A 24 11.57 -19.32 -9.42
N LYS A 25 10.43 -19.03 -8.77
CA LYS A 25 9.39 -18.09 -9.27
C LYS A 25 9.97 -16.73 -9.79
N ARG A 26 11.14 -16.29 -9.31
CA ARG A 26 11.78 -15.05 -9.79
C ARG A 26 12.17 -15.10 -11.25
N LEU A 27 12.45 -16.28 -11.81
CA LEU A 27 12.74 -16.41 -13.24
C LEU A 27 11.56 -15.95 -14.10
N THR A 28 10.35 -16.38 -13.76
CA THR A 28 9.13 -15.95 -14.48
C THR A 28 8.87 -14.46 -14.30
N GLY A 29 9.11 -13.93 -13.10
CA GLY A 29 9.03 -12.49 -12.82
C GLY A 29 10.06 -11.68 -13.63
N TRP A 30 11.30 -12.13 -13.68
CA TRP A 30 12.38 -11.49 -14.42
C TRP A 30 12.15 -11.51 -15.94
N VAL A 31 11.69 -12.64 -16.50
CA VAL A 31 11.30 -12.73 -17.93
C VAL A 31 10.17 -11.74 -18.23
N ASN A 32 9.15 -11.66 -17.38
CA ASN A 32 8.05 -10.73 -17.56
C ASN A 32 8.51 -9.25 -17.47
N LEU A 33 9.45 -8.95 -16.54
CA LEU A 33 10.09 -7.63 -16.45
C LEU A 33 10.83 -7.26 -17.73
N ARG A 34 11.66 -8.16 -18.28
CA ARG A 34 12.40 -7.89 -19.52
C ARG A 34 11.50 -7.72 -20.75
N LEU A 35 10.42 -8.48 -20.84
CA LEU A 35 9.56 -8.50 -22.03
C LEU A 35 8.48 -7.41 -22.02
N LYS A 36 7.98 -7.01 -20.82
CA LYS A 36 6.77 -6.15 -20.74
C LYS A 36 6.89 -4.96 -19.79
N ARG A 37 7.71 -5.01 -18.74
CA ARG A 37 7.69 -4.02 -17.65
C ARG A 37 8.92 -3.11 -17.57
N GLY A 38 10.07 -3.50 -18.11
CA GLY A 38 11.33 -2.77 -17.94
C GLY A 38 11.35 -1.35 -18.52
N SER A 39 10.49 -1.07 -19.50
CA SER A 39 10.38 0.27 -20.13
C SER A 39 9.31 1.16 -19.50
N ILE A 40 8.36 0.59 -18.74
CA ILE A 40 7.19 1.33 -18.23
C ILE A 40 7.31 1.70 -16.74
N HIS A 41 8.16 1.01 -15.96
CA HIS A 41 8.42 1.35 -14.56
C HIS A 41 9.72 2.16 -14.43
N ARG A 42 9.63 3.36 -13.86
CA ARG A 42 10.72 4.33 -13.76
C ARG A 42 10.96 4.74 -12.31
N ALA A 43 12.07 4.34 -11.73
CA ALA A 43 12.47 4.71 -10.36
C ALA A 43 12.57 6.23 -10.17
N ALA A 44 12.89 6.98 -11.24
CA ALA A 44 12.92 8.44 -11.19
C ALA A 44 11.57 9.07 -10.82
N TYR A 45 10.44 8.45 -11.23
CA TYR A 45 9.10 8.92 -10.89
C TYR A 45 8.81 8.72 -9.40
N VAL A 46 9.22 7.59 -8.83
CA VAL A 46 9.09 7.31 -7.40
C VAL A 46 9.82 8.36 -6.58
N ARG A 47 11.07 8.70 -6.97
CA ARG A 47 11.85 9.74 -6.29
C ARG A 47 11.22 11.13 -6.43
N ALA A 48 10.69 11.45 -7.62
CA ALA A 48 9.97 12.72 -7.85
C ALA A 48 8.73 12.82 -6.95
N ILE A 49 7.96 11.73 -6.82
CA ILE A 49 6.79 11.63 -5.94
C ILE A 49 7.21 11.83 -4.48
N ALA A 50 8.23 11.11 -4.00
CA ALA A 50 8.70 11.22 -2.63
C ALA A 50 9.12 12.65 -2.26
N ARG A 51 9.88 13.32 -3.13
CA ARG A 51 10.30 14.72 -2.94
C ARG A 51 9.12 15.69 -2.97
N GLU A 52 8.17 15.50 -3.87
CA GLU A 52 6.98 16.34 -3.93
C GLU A 52 6.10 16.18 -2.69
N VAL A 53 5.90 14.95 -2.22
CA VAL A 53 5.18 14.68 -0.97
C VAL A 53 5.85 15.36 0.22
N ALA A 54 7.18 15.30 0.32
CA ALA A 54 7.94 16.02 1.33
C ALA A 54 7.75 17.54 1.21
N ARG A 55 7.79 18.07 -0.03
CA ARG A 55 7.67 19.51 -0.33
C ARG A 55 6.30 20.09 0.03
N ILE A 56 5.20 19.36 -0.22
CA ILE A 56 3.83 19.85 0.05
C ILE A 56 3.43 19.80 1.51
N GLY A 57 4.29 19.25 2.37
CA GLY A 57 4.13 19.31 3.82
C GLY A 57 2.89 18.58 4.34
N VAL A 58 2.76 17.27 4.01
CA VAL A 58 1.67 16.42 4.53
C VAL A 58 1.92 16.04 5.99
N ASP A 59 0.87 15.79 6.76
CA ASP A 59 0.97 15.36 8.15
C ASP A 59 1.40 13.88 8.25
N HIS A 60 0.92 13.03 7.34
CA HIS A 60 1.21 11.60 7.32
C HIS A 60 1.29 11.06 5.90
N VAL A 61 2.07 9.99 5.72
CA VAL A 61 2.23 9.29 4.44
C VAL A 61 1.80 7.83 4.59
N VAL A 62 1.08 7.31 3.61
CA VAL A 62 0.72 5.89 3.52
C VAL A 62 1.29 5.30 2.24
N VAL A 63 2.02 4.19 2.35
CA VAL A 63 2.58 3.42 1.22
C VAL A 63 1.99 2.01 1.25
N THR A 64 1.17 1.69 0.25
CA THR A 64 0.37 0.47 0.26
C THR A 64 1.00 -0.70 -0.52
N GLY A 65 2.32 -0.88 -0.37
CA GLY A 65 3.01 -2.11 -0.77
C GLY A 65 3.58 -2.14 -2.18
N ASP A 66 4.10 -3.29 -2.55
CA ASP A 66 4.87 -3.55 -3.77
C ASP A 66 6.02 -2.54 -3.94
N LEU A 67 6.83 -2.40 -2.87
CA LEU A 67 8.01 -1.56 -2.86
C LEU A 67 9.09 -2.14 -3.78
N THR A 68 9.19 -3.47 -3.82
CA THR A 68 10.14 -4.24 -4.61
C THR A 68 9.48 -4.93 -5.80
N ASN A 69 10.26 -5.52 -6.70
CA ASN A 69 9.75 -6.36 -7.80
C ASN A 69 9.87 -7.86 -7.51
N LEU A 70 11.00 -8.29 -6.98
CA LEU A 70 11.37 -9.71 -6.85
C LEU A 70 11.71 -10.10 -5.41
N ALA A 71 11.50 -9.20 -4.44
CA ALA A 71 11.90 -9.34 -3.04
C ALA A 71 13.40 -9.70 -2.90
N LEU A 72 14.24 -8.98 -3.62
CA LEU A 72 15.69 -9.08 -3.53
C LEU A 72 16.25 -8.03 -2.57
N GLU A 73 17.34 -8.34 -1.88
CA GLU A 73 17.94 -7.46 -0.88
C GLU A 73 18.29 -6.06 -1.46
N PRO A 74 18.90 -5.93 -2.65
CA PRO A 74 19.20 -4.61 -3.23
C PRO A 74 17.96 -3.78 -3.56
N GLU A 75 16.82 -4.43 -3.84
CA GLU A 75 15.54 -3.72 -4.05
C GLU A 75 15.00 -3.14 -2.74
N PHE A 76 15.12 -3.88 -1.62
CA PHE A 76 14.76 -3.40 -0.29
C PHE A 76 15.67 -2.25 0.16
N GLU A 77 16.96 -2.32 -0.12
CA GLU A 77 17.93 -1.24 0.15
C GLU A 77 17.56 0.02 -0.62
N LEU A 78 17.25 -0.11 -1.90
CA LEU A 78 16.82 1.00 -2.75
C LEU A 78 15.51 1.64 -2.24
N ALA A 79 14.53 0.83 -1.82
CA ALA A 79 13.27 1.31 -1.29
C ALA A 79 13.45 2.01 0.07
N ARG A 80 14.31 1.46 0.94
CA ARG A 80 14.66 2.10 2.21
C ARG A 80 15.37 3.43 1.99
N ASP A 81 16.35 3.49 1.10
CA ASP A 81 17.08 4.71 0.76
C ASP A 81 16.12 5.82 0.26
N MET A 82 15.14 5.47 -0.55
CA MET A 82 14.11 6.40 -1.00
C MET A 82 13.25 6.94 0.16
N LEU A 83 12.84 6.08 1.10
CA LEU A 83 12.08 6.51 2.29
C LEU A 83 12.91 7.41 3.22
N GLU A 84 14.20 7.09 3.40
CA GLU A 84 15.11 7.83 4.27
C GLU A 84 15.55 9.17 3.68
N ARG A 85 15.88 9.20 2.39
CA ARG A 85 16.53 10.37 1.77
C ARG A 85 15.60 11.21 0.90
N ASP A 86 14.80 10.58 0.03
CA ASP A 86 13.93 11.34 -0.88
C ASP A 86 12.64 11.77 -0.20
N LEU A 87 12.01 10.91 0.61
CA LEU A 87 10.86 11.27 1.43
C LEU A 87 11.27 12.02 2.71
N GLY A 88 12.29 11.51 3.43
CA GLY A 88 12.92 12.18 4.55
C GLY A 88 12.03 12.51 5.75
N LEU A 89 10.89 11.83 5.88
CA LEU A 89 9.97 12.00 7.00
C LEU A 89 10.31 11.07 8.16
N ASP A 90 10.06 11.51 9.38
CA ASP A 90 10.15 10.65 10.55
C ASP A 90 9.32 9.36 10.35
N PRO A 91 9.86 8.16 10.65
CA PRO A 91 9.14 6.90 10.49
C PRO A 91 7.77 6.84 11.18
N SER A 92 7.59 7.60 12.27
CA SER A 92 6.30 7.68 12.96
C SER A 92 5.20 8.37 12.12
N ARG A 93 5.59 9.15 11.11
CA ARG A 93 4.71 9.84 10.16
C ARG A 93 4.49 9.08 8.87
N VAL A 94 4.98 7.84 8.77
CA VAL A 94 4.85 7.02 7.57
C VAL A 94 4.29 5.64 7.95
N THR A 95 3.18 5.26 7.36
CA THR A 95 2.59 3.93 7.46
C THR A 95 2.90 3.15 6.19
N ILE A 96 3.50 1.97 6.32
CA ILE A 96 3.81 1.10 5.19
C ILE A 96 3.23 -0.29 5.41
N VAL A 97 2.83 -0.94 4.32
CA VAL A 97 2.45 -2.36 4.31
C VAL A 97 3.16 -3.09 3.18
N PRO A 98 3.41 -4.41 3.29
CA PRO A 98 3.96 -5.18 2.19
C PRO A 98 2.90 -5.46 1.12
N GLY A 99 3.34 -5.52 -0.14
CA GLY A 99 2.57 -6.08 -1.24
C GLY A 99 3.02 -7.50 -1.61
N ASN A 100 2.37 -8.10 -2.61
CA ASN A 100 2.68 -9.48 -3.03
C ASN A 100 4.08 -9.61 -3.67
N HIS A 101 4.64 -8.53 -4.20
CA HIS A 101 6.00 -8.49 -4.70
C HIS A 101 7.05 -8.42 -3.58
N ASP A 102 6.72 -7.87 -2.40
CA ASP A 102 7.63 -7.79 -1.26
C ASP A 102 7.80 -9.14 -0.54
N THR A 103 6.76 -9.99 -0.60
CA THR A 103 6.79 -11.38 -0.09
C THR A 103 6.82 -12.41 -1.24
N TYR A 104 7.48 -12.10 -2.33
CA TYR A 104 7.41 -12.81 -3.61
C TYR A 104 7.68 -14.32 -3.52
N THR A 105 8.52 -14.74 -2.58
CA THR A 105 8.85 -16.16 -2.34
C THR A 105 8.72 -16.53 -0.87
N ARG A 106 8.43 -17.81 -0.59
CA ARG A 106 8.45 -18.35 0.78
C ARG A 106 9.78 -18.08 1.50
N GLY A 107 10.90 -18.08 0.76
CA GLY A 107 12.20 -17.76 1.31
C GLY A 107 12.35 -16.29 1.73
N ALA A 108 11.76 -15.36 0.96
CA ALA A 108 11.76 -13.94 1.32
C ALA A 108 10.92 -13.70 2.59
N GLN A 109 9.74 -14.33 2.68
CA GLN A 109 8.88 -14.27 3.86
C GLN A 109 9.55 -14.87 5.11
N ARG A 110 10.08 -16.11 5.01
CA ARG A 110 10.77 -16.76 6.15
C ARG A 110 11.97 -15.98 6.65
N ALA A 111 12.65 -15.26 5.76
CA ALA A 111 13.78 -14.40 6.12
C ALA A 111 13.35 -13.08 6.76
N GLY A 112 12.04 -12.79 6.84
CA GLY A 112 11.51 -11.54 7.40
C GLY A 112 12.13 -10.32 6.72
N ARG A 113 12.29 -10.34 5.36
CA ARG A 113 13.03 -9.27 4.69
C ARG A 113 12.33 -7.93 4.82
N PHE A 114 11.04 -7.89 4.56
CA PHE A 114 10.26 -6.66 4.68
C PHE A 114 10.37 -6.09 6.10
N GLU A 115 10.11 -6.91 7.10
CA GLU A 115 10.14 -6.52 8.50
C GLU A 115 11.53 -6.03 8.94
N ARG A 116 12.59 -6.69 8.47
CA ARG A 116 13.98 -6.33 8.81
C ARG A 116 14.43 -5.02 8.17
N TYR A 117 14.13 -4.81 6.88
CA TYR A 117 14.55 -3.59 6.18
C TYR A 117 13.73 -2.37 6.59
N PHE A 118 12.48 -2.57 6.98
CA PHE A 118 11.56 -1.49 7.32
C PHE A 118 11.18 -1.41 8.80
N ALA A 119 11.95 -2.03 9.69
CA ALA A 119 11.69 -2.05 11.13
C ALA A 119 11.38 -0.67 11.76
N PRO A 120 12.05 0.44 11.39
CA PRO A 120 11.72 1.76 11.94
C PRO A 120 10.28 2.20 11.63
N TRP A 121 9.75 1.86 10.46
CA TRP A 121 8.39 2.23 10.04
C TRP A 121 7.30 1.28 10.59
N LEU A 122 7.69 0.12 11.12
CA LEU A 122 6.78 -0.90 11.68
C LEU A 122 6.58 -0.77 13.19
N GLN A 123 7.05 0.33 13.80
CA GLN A 123 6.75 0.61 15.20
C GLN A 123 5.27 0.94 15.35
N SER A 124 4.60 0.23 16.27
CA SER A 124 3.18 0.39 16.57
C SER A 124 2.99 1.15 17.88
N ASP A 125 1.97 2.00 17.94
CA ASP A 125 1.56 2.66 19.19
C ASP A 125 0.79 1.69 20.11
N LEU A 126 0.30 0.55 19.57
CA LEU A 126 -0.37 -0.53 20.30
C LEU A 126 0.29 -1.89 19.97
N PRO A 127 1.57 -2.11 20.34
CA PRO A 127 2.34 -3.29 19.93
C PRO A 127 1.78 -4.60 20.50
N GLU A 128 1.12 -4.57 21.66
CA GLU A 128 0.50 -5.73 22.32
C GLU A 128 -0.72 -6.28 21.56
N LEU A 129 -1.27 -5.50 20.62
CA LEU A 129 -2.39 -5.93 19.78
C LEU A 129 -1.94 -6.56 18.45
N ALA A 130 -0.64 -6.59 18.16
CA ALA A 130 -0.12 -7.26 16.97
C ALA A 130 -0.43 -8.78 17.00
N SER A 131 -0.41 -9.39 15.82
CA SER A 131 -0.58 -10.84 15.69
C SER A 131 0.68 -11.57 16.16
N SER A 132 0.52 -12.74 16.79
CA SER A 132 1.67 -13.55 17.21
C SER A 132 2.61 -13.86 16.03
N GLY A 133 3.89 -13.56 16.20
CA GLY A 133 4.94 -13.81 15.21
C GLY A 133 4.93 -12.85 13.99
N SER A 134 4.19 -11.74 14.05
CA SER A 134 4.14 -10.71 13.00
C SER A 134 4.03 -9.32 13.65
N PRO A 135 4.67 -8.27 13.10
CA PRO A 135 4.44 -6.91 13.57
C PRO A 135 3.03 -6.39 13.20
N PHE A 136 2.34 -7.05 12.27
CA PHE A 136 1.01 -6.63 11.82
C PHE A 136 -0.14 -7.21 12.66
N PRO A 137 -1.22 -6.44 12.83
CA PRO A 137 -1.43 -5.05 12.42
C PRO A 137 -0.50 -4.07 13.13
N VAL A 138 0.01 -3.05 12.39
CA VAL A 138 0.70 -1.90 12.98
C VAL A 138 -0.30 -0.76 13.14
N VAL A 139 -0.37 -0.16 14.32
CA VAL A 139 -1.25 0.98 14.62
C VAL A 139 -0.43 2.23 14.83
N LYS A 140 -0.83 3.34 14.19
CA LYS A 140 -0.27 4.67 14.45
C LYS A 140 -1.38 5.66 14.71
N ILE A 141 -1.38 6.26 15.89
CA ILE A 141 -2.40 7.23 16.33
C ILE A 141 -1.83 8.63 16.16
N ARG A 142 -2.50 9.46 15.35
CA ARG A 142 -2.06 10.83 15.04
C ARG A 142 -3.27 11.76 15.14
N GLY A 143 -3.39 12.45 16.28
CA GLY A 143 -4.57 13.26 16.58
C GLY A 143 -5.86 12.43 16.51
N ASP A 144 -6.82 12.87 15.71
CA ASP A 144 -8.13 12.22 15.56
C ASP A 144 -8.14 11.09 14.52
N VAL A 145 -6.96 10.63 14.07
CA VAL A 145 -6.84 9.58 13.05
C VAL A 145 -6.04 8.39 13.61
N ALA A 146 -6.58 7.20 13.44
CA ALA A 146 -5.91 5.93 13.70
C ALA A 146 -5.56 5.24 12.39
N PHE A 147 -4.28 5.14 12.05
CA PHE A 147 -3.78 4.37 10.91
C PHE A 147 -3.61 2.92 11.34
N VAL A 148 -4.27 2.01 10.63
CA VAL A 148 -4.18 0.57 10.87
C VAL A 148 -3.60 -0.11 9.64
N ALA A 149 -2.35 -0.50 9.71
CA ALA A 149 -1.63 -1.18 8.64
C ALA A 149 -1.86 -2.70 8.72
N LEU A 150 -2.39 -3.27 7.64
CA LEU A 150 -2.68 -4.70 7.51
C LEU A 150 -1.79 -5.34 6.44
N SER A 151 -1.13 -6.44 6.75
CA SER A 151 -0.38 -7.21 5.78
C SER A 151 -1.28 -8.25 5.12
N SER A 152 -1.62 -8.05 3.84
CA SER A 152 -2.31 -9.04 3.01
C SER A 152 -1.35 -9.83 2.11
N ALA A 153 -0.06 -9.58 2.23
CA ALA A 153 0.97 -10.16 1.39
C ALA A 153 1.32 -11.58 1.85
N VAL A 154 1.06 -12.56 1.01
CA VAL A 154 1.39 -13.97 1.24
C VAL A 154 2.02 -14.59 -0.01
N PRO A 155 3.06 -15.44 0.11
CA PRO A 155 3.65 -16.10 -1.04
C PRO A 155 2.64 -17.05 -1.69
N ARG A 156 2.45 -16.89 -3.00
CA ARG A 156 1.56 -17.73 -3.81
C ARG A 156 2.32 -18.46 -4.92
N ALA A 157 1.65 -19.41 -5.56
CA ALA A 157 2.14 -20.08 -6.75
C ALA A 157 2.41 -19.06 -7.89
N PRO A 158 3.22 -19.38 -8.90
CA PRO A 158 3.34 -18.56 -10.10
C PRO A 158 1.99 -18.17 -10.68
N LEU A 159 1.85 -16.95 -11.16
CA LEU A 159 0.63 -16.37 -11.75
C LEU A 159 -0.54 -16.13 -10.75
N VAL A 160 -0.34 -16.39 -9.46
CA VAL A 160 -1.31 -16.05 -8.42
C VAL A 160 -0.75 -14.91 -7.59
N ALA A 161 -1.52 -13.83 -7.51
CA ALA A 161 -1.19 -12.61 -6.75
C ALA A 161 -2.22 -12.31 -5.64
N ALA A 162 -3.05 -13.31 -5.26
CA ALA A 162 -4.09 -13.16 -4.26
C ALA A 162 -3.53 -12.93 -2.85
N GLY A 163 -4.14 -12.00 -2.13
CA GLY A 163 -3.82 -11.69 -0.73
C GLY A 163 -4.66 -12.46 0.28
N GLU A 164 -4.24 -12.40 1.54
CA GLU A 164 -4.96 -12.99 2.67
C GLU A 164 -4.46 -12.36 3.98
N LEU A 165 -5.37 -11.95 4.88
CA LEU A 165 -5.03 -11.45 6.20
C LEU A 165 -4.82 -12.59 7.21
N GLY A 166 -5.67 -13.60 7.12
CA GLY A 166 -5.71 -14.72 8.05
C GLY A 166 -6.43 -14.42 9.37
N ALA A 167 -6.88 -15.47 10.04
CA ALA A 167 -7.64 -15.36 11.28
C ALA A 167 -6.89 -14.63 12.42
N PRO A 168 -5.58 -14.81 12.63
CA PRO A 168 -4.86 -14.08 13.68
C PRO A 168 -4.91 -12.56 13.49
N GLN A 169 -4.67 -12.06 12.27
CA GLN A 169 -4.67 -10.63 11.99
C GLN A 169 -6.09 -10.03 12.03
N LEU A 170 -7.09 -10.77 11.55
CA LEU A 170 -8.50 -10.37 11.68
C LEU A 170 -8.95 -10.30 13.16
N SER A 171 -8.50 -11.24 13.99
CA SER A 171 -8.76 -11.21 15.43
C SER A 171 -8.08 -10.01 16.11
N ALA A 172 -6.84 -9.71 15.73
CA ALA A 172 -6.12 -8.54 16.23
C ALA A 172 -6.83 -7.23 15.80
N LEU A 173 -7.24 -7.12 14.53
CA LEU A 173 -8.00 -5.98 14.03
C LEU A 173 -9.27 -5.74 14.85
N LYS A 174 -10.03 -6.78 15.16
CA LYS A 174 -11.24 -6.67 16.00
C LYS A 174 -10.94 -6.05 17.36
N ARG A 175 -9.83 -6.44 18.00
CA ARG A 175 -9.40 -5.86 19.29
C ARG A 175 -8.96 -4.41 19.14
N ILE A 176 -8.22 -4.08 18.06
CA ILE A 176 -7.79 -2.72 17.75
C ILE A 176 -8.98 -1.79 17.56
N LEU A 177 -9.99 -2.20 16.79
CA LEU A 177 -11.18 -1.38 16.53
C LEU A 177 -12.05 -1.15 17.79
N ALA A 178 -11.93 -2.03 18.80
CA ALA A 178 -12.61 -1.89 20.08
C ALA A 178 -11.75 -1.21 21.17
N HIS A 179 -10.50 -0.83 20.85
CA HIS A 179 -9.59 -0.24 21.81
C HIS A 179 -9.89 1.24 22.06
N ASP A 180 -9.82 1.68 23.31
CA ASP A 180 -10.18 3.07 23.71
C ASP A 180 -9.40 4.14 22.94
N GLU A 181 -8.11 3.89 22.65
CA GLU A 181 -7.28 4.77 21.86
C GLU A 181 -7.66 4.84 20.37
N VAL A 182 -8.52 3.96 19.90
CA VAL A 182 -9.00 3.93 18.50
C VAL A 182 -10.47 4.38 18.42
N ALA A 183 -11.23 4.12 19.47
CA ALA A 183 -12.63 4.46 19.55
C ALA A 183 -12.85 5.98 19.34
N GLY A 184 -13.81 6.32 18.49
CA GLY A 184 -14.14 7.71 18.16
C GLY A 184 -13.19 8.42 17.18
N ARG A 185 -12.09 7.77 16.76
CA ARG A 185 -11.19 8.32 15.74
C ARG A 185 -11.61 7.88 14.33
N THR A 186 -11.24 8.68 13.35
CA THR A 186 -11.29 8.26 11.94
C THR A 186 -10.27 7.17 11.70
N VAL A 187 -10.73 5.98 11.28
CA VAL A 187 -9.84 4.85 11.00
C VAL A 187 -9.40 4.88 9.53
N VAL A 188 -8.08 4.91 9.31
CA VAL A 188 -7.46 4.76 7.99
C VAL A 188 -6.82 3.38 7.92
N VAL A 189 -7.45 2.46 7.20
CA VAL A 189 -6.91 1.12 6.96
C VAL A 189 -5.98 1.16 5.76
N ALA A 190 -4.71 0.81 5.95
CA ALA A 190 -3.75 0.61 4.87
C ALA A 190 -3.60 -0.89 4.58
N ILE A 191 -3.85 -1.30 3.34
CA ILE A 191 -3.75 -2.69 2.88
C ILE A 191 -3.31 -2.71 1.42
N HIS A 192 -2.59 -3.74 0.97
CA HIS A 192 -2.19 -3.79 -0.45
C HIS A 192 -3.32 -4.23 -1.38
N HIS A 193 -3.97 -5.35 -1.08
CA HIS A 193 -5.05 -5.89 -1.92
C HIS A 193 -6.39 -5.21 -1.61
N PRO A 194 -7.15 -4.80 -2.66
CA PRO A 194 -8.45 -4.14 -2.46
C PRO A 194 -9.46 -5.10 -1.83
N PRO A 195 -10.20 -4.67 -0.78
CA PRO A 195 -11.26 -5.50 -0.18
C PRO A 195 -12.50 -5.65 -1.06
N ALA A 196 -12.74 -4.72 -1.98
CA ALA A 196 -13.84 -4.83 -2.94
C ALA A 196 -13.40 -4.47 -4.36
N HIS A 197 -13.79 -5.31 -5.31
CA HIS A 197 -13.50 -5.14 -6.72
C HIS A 197 -14.57 -5.81 -7.60
N ARG A 198 -14.81 -5.27 -8.83
CA ARG A 198 -15.70 -5.89 -9.83
C ARG A 198 -14.95 -6.85 -10.76
N TRP A 199 -14.32 -7.86 -10.20
CA TRP A 199 -13.65 -8.91 -10.97
C TRP A 199 -14.57 -10.10 -11.23
N SER A 200 -14.31 -10.83 -12.31
CA SER A 200 -14.85 -12.17 -12.48
C SER A 200 -14.39 -13.06 -11.32
N ARG A 201 -15.13 -14.12 -11.02
CA ARG A 201 -14.78 -15.07 -9.94
C ARG A 201 -13.36 -15.62 -10.09
N ILE A 202 -12.94 -15.91 -11.32
CA ILE A 202 -11.59 -16.42 -11.63
C ILE A 202 -10.55 -15.37 -11.29
N LYS A 203 -10.71 -14.14 -11.75
CA LYS A 203 -9.78 -13.05 -11.46
C LYS A 203 -9.73 -12.73 -9.97
N ALA A 204 -10.87 -12.70 -9.29
CA ALA A 204 -10.93 -12.50 -7.84
C ALA A 204 -10.18 -13.60 -7.07
N HIS A 205 -10.24 -14.85 -7.54
CA HIS A 205 -9.47 -15.96 -6.95
C HIS A 205 -7.96 -15.83 -7.18
N LEU A 206 -7.54 -15.31 -8.32
CA LEU A 206 -6.12 -15.19 -8.69
C LEU A 206 -5.45 -13.93 -8.14
N GLU A 207 -6.19 -12.82 -7.96
CA GLU A 207 -5.63 -11.51 -7.64
C GLU A 207 -6.31 -10.82 -6.44
N GLY A 208 -7.46 -11.32 -5.95
CA GLY A 208 -8.25 -10.66 -4.90
C GLY A 208 -7.77 -10.94 -3.48
N LEU A 209 -8.35 -10.25 -2.52
CA LEU A 209 -8.22 -10.53 -1.09
C LEU A 209 -9.18 -11.66 -0.72
N ARG A 210 -8.65 -12.81 -0.29
CA ARG A 210 -9.45 -14.04 -0.05
C ARG A 210 -10.46 -13.91 1.08
N ASP A 211 -10.06 -13.21 2.13
CA ASP A 211 -10.87 -12.99 3.34
C ASP A 211 -11.48 -11.57 3.40
N ALA A 212 -11.63 -10.93 2.23
CA ALA A 212 -12.27 -9.62 2.11
C ALA A 212 -13.66 -9.53 2.79
N PRO A 213 -14.55 -10.54 2.71
CA PRO A 213 -15.83 -10.47 3.42
C PRO A 213 -15.68 -10.35 4.93
N ALA A 214 -14.68 -11.02 5.53
CA ALA A 214 -14.43 -10.96 6.97
C ALA A 214 -13.88 -9.58 7.38
N LEU A 215 -12.98 -9.00 6.56
CA LEU A 215 -12.49 -7.63 6.76
C LEU A 215 -13.65 -6.63 6.66
N LEU A 216 -14.44 -6.67 5.60
CA LEU A 216 -15.56 -5.76 5.38
C LEU A 216 -16.62 -5.85 6.49
N ALA A 217 -16.84 -7.04 7.04
CA ALA A 217 -17.76 -7.22 8.16
C ALA A 217 -17.28 -6.49 9.43
N GLN A 218 -15.97 -6.45 9.68
CA GLN A 218 -15.39 -5.74 10.84
C GLN A 218 -15.40 -4.22 10.65
N LEU A 219 -15.33 -3.75 9.42
CA LEU A 219 -15.32 -2.31 9.12
C LEU A 219 -16.72 -1.69 9.09
N ARG A 220 -17.78 -2.50 9.08
CA ARG A 220 -19.16 -2.00 9.13
C ARG A 220 -19.41 -1.12 10.35
N GLY A 221 -20.09 0.01 10.15
CA GLY A 221 -20.37 0.95 11.23
C GLY A 221 -19.24 1.92 11.58
N LEU A 222 -18.07 1.82 10.94
CA LEU A 222 -16.99 2.80 11.07
C LEU A 222 -17.22 3.97 10.11
N ALA A 223 -18.21 4.81 10.42
CA ALA A 223 -18.56 5.96 9.60
C ALA A 223 -17.33 6.91 9.43
N GLY A 224 -17.15 7.42 8.21
CA GLY A 224 -16.03 8.31 7.89
C GLY A 224 -14.66 7.63 7.74
N SER A 225 -14.57 6.30 7.91
CA SER A 225 -13.33 5.56 7.75
C SER A 225 -12.90 5.42 6.28
N VAL A 226 -11.61 5.21 6.06
CA VAL A 226 -11.01 5.11 4.73
C VAL A 226 -10.19 3.82 4.62
N VAL A 227 -10.33 3.11 3.50
CA VAL A 227 -9.46 2.00 3.13
C VAL A 227 -8.58 2.40 1.96
N LEU A 228 -7.28 2.44 2.17
CA LEU A 228 -6.26 2.78 1.18
C LEU A 228 -5.59 1.51 0.66
N HIS A 229 -5.50 1.37 -0.67
CA HIS A 229 -4.91 0.19 -1.28
C HIS A 229 -4.12 0.48 -2.55
N GLY A 230 -3.28 -0.47 -2.97
CA GLY A 230 -2.57 -0.50 -4.24
C GLY A 230 -3.05 -1.61 -5.16
N HIS A 231 -2.11 -2.40 -5.67
CA HIS A 231 -2.29 -3.65 -6.43
C HIS A 231 -2.93 -3.50 -7.82
N LEU A 232 -3.89 -2.60 -7.99
CA LEU A 232 -4.62 -2.43 -9.25
C LEU A 232 -3.86 -1.58 -10.28
N HIS A 233 -2.82 -0.86 -9.83
CA HIS A 233 -2.13 0.16 -10.61
C HIS A 233 -3.11 1.16 -11.24
N ARG A 234 -4.13 1.55 -10.49
CA ARG A 234 -5.18 2.43 -10.97
C ARG A 234 -5.74 3.30 -9.85
N ARG A 235 -5.87 4.60 -10.12
CA ARG A 235 -6.60 5.52 -9.25
C ARG A 235 -8.08 5.26 -9.35
N ILE A 236 -8.70 5.01 -8.21
CA ILE A 236 -10.11 4.66 -8.16
C ILE A 236 -10.63 4.94 -6.76
N GLN A 237 -11.85 5.45 -6.65
CA GLN A 237 -12.54 5.56 -5.39
C GLN A 237 -13.95 5.00 -5.46
N ARG A 238 -14.40 4.41 -4.36
CA ARG A 238 -15.78 3.93 -4.18
C ARG A 238 -16.20 3.97 -2.72
N VAL A 239 -17.48 4.08 -2.49
CA VAL A 239 -18.10 3.85 -1.18
C VAL A 239 -18.40 2.37 -1.03
N LEU A 240 -17.99 1.74 0.06
CA LEU A 240 -18.11 0.29 0.28
C LEU A 240 -19.47 -0.11 0.89
N THR A 241 -20.14 0.80 1.59
CA THR A 241 -21.37 0.52 2.29
C THR A 241 -22.45 1.55 1.92
N SER A 242 -23.72 1.08 1.80
CA SER A 242 -24.86 1.92 1.46
C SER A 242 -25.23 2.93 2.56
N ASP A 243 -24.77 2.71 3.78
CA ASP A 243 -24.93 3.58 4.94
C ASP A 243 -23.91 4.73 5.00
N GLY A 244 -23.20 4.97 3.88
CA GLY A 244 -22.34 6.15 3.69
C GLY A 244 -21.01 6.13 4.44
N GLY A 245 -20.62 4.95 4.97
CA GLY A 245 -19.59 4.93 5.98
C GLY A 245 -18.16 4.85 5.51
N ILE A 246 -17.81 4.02 4.52
CA ILE A 246 -16.41 3.67 4.24
C ILE A 246 -16.02 4.03 2.82
N LEU A 247 -15.00 4.88 2.69
CA LEU A 247 -14.40 5.23 1.41
C LEU A 247 -13.22 4.30 1.12
N GLN A 248 -13.29 3.51 0.04
CA GLN A 248 -12.14 2.77 -0.50
C GLN A 248 -11.47 3.58 -1.59
N VAL A 249 -10.15 3.76 -1.51
CA VAL A 249 -9.37 4.49 -2.52
C VAL A 249 -8.13 3.71 -2.91
N GLY A 250 -7.98 3.48 -4.22
CA GLY A 250 -6.79 2.89 -4.81
C GLY A 250 -5.81 3.94 -5.31
N ALA A 251 -4.52 3.69 -5.10
CA ALA A 251 -3.44 4.41 -5.77
C ALA A 251 -3.02 3.69 -7.05
N THR A 252 -2.43 4.46 -7.98
CA THR A 252 -1.70 3.90 -9.12
C THR A 252 -0.31 3.44 -8.70
N SER A 253 0.39 2.75 -9.59
CA SER A 253 1.82 2.50 -9.41
C SER A 253 2.62 3.80 -9.48
N ALA A 254 3.42 4.07 -8.45
CA ALA A 254 4.26 5.25 -8.36
C ALA A 254 5.39 5.31 -9.40
N SER A 255 5.70 4.18 -10.02
CA SER A 255 6.75 4.08 -11.06
C SER A 255 6.20 4.01 -12.49
N LEU A 256 4.89 3.82 -12.68
CA LEU A 256 4.29 3.49 -13.97
C LEU A 256 4.24 4.70 -14.92
N HIS A 257 4.76 4.54 -16.13
CA HIS A 257 4.50 5.44 -17.25
C HIS A 257 3.30 4.92 -18.05
N HIS A 258 2.28 5.77 -18.22
CA HIS A 258 1.06 5.40 -18.91
C HIS A 258 0.34 6.66 -19.46
N ASP A 259 -0.29 6.56 -20.64
CA ASP A 259 -1.00 7.69 -21.27
C ASP A 259 -2.31 8.06 -20.54
N ALA A 260 -2.98 7.08 -19.92
CA ALA A 260 -4.20 7.33 -19.16
C ALA A 260 -3.88 7.91 -17.78
N PRO A 261 -4.46 9.09 -17.41
CA PRO A 261 -4.15 9.76 -16.15
C PRO A 261 -4.50 8.95 -14.90
N ASP A 262 -5.52 8.09 -14.96
CA ASP A 262 -5.90 7.20 -13.85
C ASP A 262 -4.91 6.05 -13.62
N ARG A 263 -3.93 5.88 -14.53
CA ARG A 263 -2.86 4.89 -14.44
C ARG A 263 -1.47 5.49 -14.37
N MET A 264 -1.28 6.73 -14.85
CA MET A 264 0.00 7.41 -14.83
C MET A 264 0.51 7.57 -13.39
N ALA A 265 1.82 7.44 -13.18
CA ALA A 265 2.48 7.61 -11.89
C ALA A 265 2.02 8.87 -11.16
N GLY A 266 2.08 8.85 -9.83
CA GLY A 266 1.69 9.94 -8.96
C GLY A 266 1.22 9.44 -7.61
N PHE A 267 0.53 10.29 -6.86
CA PHE A 267 0.03 10.02 -5.52
C PHE A 267 -1.33 10.67 -5.30
N ASN A 268 -2.04 10.22 -4.28
CA ASN A 268 -3.28 10.85 -3.85
C ASN A 268 -3.04 11.66 -2.58
N VAL A 269 -3.77 12.76 -2.43
CA VAL A 269 -3.79 13.58 -1.21
C VAL A 269 -5.20 13.56 -0.63
N TYR A 270 -5.29 13.32 0.67
CA TYR A 270 -6.53 13.28 1.43
C TYR A 270 -6.54 14.42 2.43
N GLU A 271 -7.67 15.07 2.56
CA GLU A 271 -7.97 15.94 3.69
C GLU A 271 -9.02 15.27 4.55
N ILE A 272 -8.60 14.85 5.75
CA ILE A 272 -9.49 14.29 6.77
C ILE A 272 -9.83 15.41 7.75
N GLY A 273 -11.12 15.73 7.83
CA GLY A 273 -11.65 16.70 8.79
C GLY A 273 -11.80 16.10 10.20
N ASP A 274 -12.56 16.78 11.01
CA ASP A 274 -12.90 16.44 12.41
C ASP A 274 -14.02 15.40 12.55
N GLY A 275 -14.26 14.59 11.52
CA GLY A 275 -15.36 13.62 11.46
C GLY A 275 -16.69 14.22 11.00
N SER A 276 -16.85 15.54 10.96
CA SER A 276 -18.08 16.22 10.51
C SER A 276 -18.11 16.45 8.99
N ARG A 277 -16.96 16.35 8.32
CA ARG A 277 -16.81 16.59 6.88
C ARG A 277 -16.40 15.31 6.15
N PRO A 278 -16.92 15.07 4.95
CA PRO A 278 -16.46 13.95 4.13
C PRO A 278 -14.99 14.13 3.77
N VAL A 279 -14.27 13.01 3.70
CA VAL A 279 -12.88 12.98 3.24
C VAL A 279 -12.81 13.46 1.79
N THR A 280 -12.00 14.49 1.53
CA THR A 280 -11.69 14.93 0.16
C THR A 280 -10.48 14.17 -0.36
N VAL A 281 -10.49 13.83 -1.64
CA VAL A 281 -9.42 13.09 -2.29
C VAL A 281 -9.06 13.77 -3.60
N LEU A 282 -7.78 14.14 -3.74
CA LEU A 282 -7.21 14.69 -4.97
C LEU A 282 -6.05 13.82 -5.45
N ALA A 283 -5.95 13.62 -6.75
CA ALA A 283 -4.84 12.95 -7.40
C ALA A 283 -3.79 13.97 -7.84
N HIS A 284 -2.54 13.72 -7.53
CA HIS A 284 -1.38 14.41 -8.08
C HIS A 284 -0.76 13.50 -9.14
N VAL A 285 -1.01 13.79 -10.41
CA VAL A 285 -0.57 13.00 -11.57
C VAL A 285 0.75 13.56 -12.06
N TYR A 286 1.77 12.72 -12.18
CA TYR A 286 3.08 13.14 -12.66
C TYR A 286 3.03 13.48 -14.16
N ALA A 287 3.55 14.63 -14.54
CA ALA A 287 3.72 15.09 -15.91
C ALA A 287 5.21 15.00 -16.30
N PRO A 288 5.62 13.95 -17.04
CA PRO A 288 7.04 13.67 -17.31
C PRO A 288 7.76 14.75 -18.08
N GLU A 289 7.03 15.44 -18.97
CA GLU A 289 7.60 16.47 -19.86
C GLU A 289 8.03 17.72 -19.07
N SER A 290 7.27 18.09 -18.05
CA SER A 290 7.58 19.26 -17.22
C SER A 290 8.28 18.88 -15.90
N GLY A 291 8.22 17.61 -15.50
CA GLY A 291 8.70 17.14 -14.20
C GLY A 291 7.83 17.62 -13.02
N THR A 292 6.59 18.05 -13.26
CA THR A 292 5.66 18.59 -12.27
C THR A 292 4.49 17.64 -12.03
N PHE A 293 3.53 18.05 -11.18
CA PHE A 293 2.34 17.28 -10.87
C PHE A 293 1.08 18.09 -11.21
N GLU A 294 0.15 17.46 -11.93
CA GLU A 294 -1.17 18.00 -12.21
C GLU A 294 -2.17 17.49 -11.17
N VAL A 295 -2.99 18.39 -10.62
CA VAL A 295 -3.99 18.03 -9.62
C VAL A 295 -5.32 17.73 -10.32
N GLN A 296 -5.89 16.56 -10.03
CA GLN A 296 -7.11 16.06 -10.65
C GLN A 296 -8.01 15.37 -9.63
N SER A 297 -9.29 15.20 -9.94
CA SER A 297 -10.20 14.38 -9.15
C SER A 297 -9.88 12.90 -9.33
N VAL A 298 -9.96 12.11 -8.26
CA VAL A 298 -9.87 10.65 -8.35
C VAL A 298 -11.16 10.09 -8.96
N PRO A 299 -11.10 9.26 -10.01
CA PRO A 299 -12.30 8.71 -10.65
C PRO A 299 -13.16 7.90 -9.66
N ARG A 300 -14.47 8.16 -9.67
CA ARG A 300 -15.44 7.36 -8.91
C ARG A 300 -15.85 6.13 -9.71
N TYR A 301 -15.88 5.01 -9.00
CA TYR A 301 -16.40 3.75 -9.55
C TYR A 301 -17.78 3.49 -8.95
N VAL A 302 -18.79 3.53 -9.79
CA VAL A 302 -20.18 3.24 -9.42
C VAL A 302 -20.40 1.73 -9.30
#